data_d3d99da1a3fcba385039aaa2b731bba1
#
_entry.id   d3d99da1a3fcba385039aaa2b731bba1
#
_cell.length_a   1.000
_cell.length_b   1.000
_cell.length_c   1.000
_cell.angle_alpha   90.00
_cell.angle_beta   90.00
_cell.angle_gamma   90.00
#
_symmetry.space_group_name_H-M   'P 1'
#
loop_
_entity.id
_entity.type
_entity.pdbx_description
1 polymer ?
#
loop_
_entity_poly.entity_id
_entity_poly.type
_entity_poly.pdbx_seq_one_letter_code
_entity_poly.pdbx_strand_id
1 'polypeptide(L)'
;MKKLQLINDDYLGHVDHVRHACRGIVVKDGKVLLSCESKFDKYMTPGGGLEDGETLAQCCEREILEETGIEVRAVSEYFEIEELFDCWQHFNHFFVCEYIRDTGCQHLTEGEKAADYKAVWLPVEQAVEIFGRYEDFHATKIEDYGLYRREYYALLEYLNKDV
;
A
#
# COMPACT_ATOMS: atom_id res chain seq x y z
N MET A 1 -12.00 -4.63 13.14
CA MET A 1 -10.97 -4.66 12.08
C MET A 1 -11.04 -6.00 11.36
N LYS A 2 -11.09 -5.98 10.05
CA LYS A 2 -11.14 -7.18 9.21
C LYS A 2 -9.73 -7.70 8.91
N LYS A 3 -9.59 -9.00 8.72
CA LYS A 3 -8.34 -9.67 8.36
C LYS A 3 -8.56 -10.55 7.13
N LEU A 4 -7.58 -10.59 6.24
CA LEU A 4 -7.58 -11.41 5.04
C LEU A 4 -6.21 -12.06 4.86
N GLN A 5 -6.18 -13.34 4.50
CA GLN A 5 -4.95 -14.02 4.12
C GLN A 5 -4.93 -14.25 2.61
N LEU A 6 -3.83 -13.86 1.96
CA LEU A 6 -3.58 -14.08 0.55
C LEU A 6 -2.35 -14.97 0.40
N ILE A 7 -2.49 -16.07 -0.31
CA ILE A 7 -1.39 -17.00 -0.58
C ILE A 7 -1.07 -16.92 -2.07
N ASN A 8 0.16 -16.56 -2.41
CA ASN A 8 0.64 -16.52 -3.78
C ASN A 8 1.12 -17.91 -4.22
N ASP A 9 1.10 -18.15 -5.53
CA ASP A 9 1.46 -19.45 -6.12
C ASP A 9 2.93 -19.83 -5.89
N ASP A 10 3.79 -18.85 -5.62
CA ASP A 10 5.22 -19.04 -5.34
C ASP A 10 5.52 -19.35 -3.85
N TYR A 11 4.50 -19.42 -2.99
CA TYR A 11 4.69 -19.74 -1.59
C TYR A 11 5.27 -21.16 -1.42
N LEU A 12 6.36 -21.24 -0.68
CA LEU A 12 7.13 -22.49 -0.52
C LEU A 12 6.57 -23.43 0.57
N GLY A 13 5.50 -23.02 1.26
CA GLY A 13 4.89 -23.83 2.33
C GLY A 13 5.56 -23.68 3.70
N HIS A 14 6.53 -22.77 3.84
CA HIS A 14 7.18 -22.44 5.11
C HIS A 14 7.55 -20.95 5.14
N VAL A 15 7.74 -20.42 6.35
CA VAL A 15 8.07 -19.01 6.58
C VAL A 15 9.46 -18.92 7.23
N ASP A 16 10.39 -18.24 6.57
CA ASP A 16 11.71 -17.92 7.09
C ASP A 16 11.82 -16.45 7.53
N HIS A 17 10.98 -15.57 6.94
CA HIS A 17 11.01 -14.14 7.18
C HIS A 17 9.61 -13.59 7.42
N VAL A 18 9.48 -12.72 8.43
CA VAL A 18 8.25 -11.99 8.76
C VAL A 18 8.50 -10.50 8.63
N ARG A 19 7.56 -9.79 8.01
CA ARG A 19 7.63 -8.33 7.89
C ARG A 19 6.26 -7.70 8.20
N HIS A 20 6.29 -6.59 8.92
CA HIS A 20 5.14 -5.71 9.11
C HIS A 20 5.34 -4.43 8.32
N ALA A 21 4.33 -4.04 7.57
CA ALA A 21 4.29 -2.79 6.82
C ALA A 21 2.97 -2.06 7.09
N CYS A 22 3.01 -0.74 7.09
CA CYS A 22 1.85 0.10 7.31
C CYS A 22 1.58 0.91 6.06
N ARG A 23 0.30 0.98 5.65
CA ARG A 23 -0.14 1.66 4.44
C ARG A 23 -1.37 2.51 4.73
N GLY A 24 -1.52 3.60 4.00
CA GLY A 24 -2.64 4.50 4.22
C GLY A 24 -3.50 4.73 3.00
N ILE A 25 -4.82 4.73 3.22
CA ILE A 25 -5.78 5.22 2.26
C ILE A 25 -6.12 6.66 2.62
N VAL A 26 -5.71 7.57 1.75
CA VAL A 26 -5.93 9.01 1.87
C VAL A 26 -6.83 9.44 0.72
N VAL A 27 -8.07 9.81 1.01
CA VAL A 27 -9.03 10.26 0.00
C VAL A 27 -9.34 11.74 0.22
N LYS A 28 -9.24 12.52 -0.84
CA LYS A 28 -9.55 13.95 -0.86
C LYS A 28 -10.21 14.31 -2.19
N ASP A 29 -11.35 14.96 -2.13
CA ASP A 29 -12.10 15.42 -3.30
C ASP A 29 -12.37 14.29 -4.32
N GLY A 30 -12.72 13.09 -3.85
CA GLY A 30 -13.01 11.92 -4.68
C GLY A 30 -11.78 11.25 -5.29
N LYS A 31 -10.57 11.66 -4.90
CA LYS A 31 -9.31 11.08 -5.37
C LYS A 31 -8.55 10.42 -4.24
N VAL A 32 -7.89 9.32 -4.53
CA VAL A 32 -7.01 8.61 -3.61
C VAL A 32 -5.55 8.93 -3.91
N LEU A 33 -4.77 9.11 -2.85
CA LEU A 33 -3.32 9.30 -2.95
C LEU A 33 -2.64 7.95 -3.20
N LEU A 34 -1.83 7.88 -4.24
CA LEU A 34 -1.02 6.72 -4.56
C LEU A 34 0.45 7.11 -4.74
N SER A 35 1.35 6.20 -4.44
CA SER A 35 2.73 6.23 -4.89
C SER A 35 2.81 5.58 -6.27
N CYS A 36 3.50 6.23 -7.20
CA CYS A 36 3.72 5.72 -8.54
C CYS A 36 5.22 5.52 -8.77
N GLU A 37 5.62 4.28 -9.05
CA GLU A 37 6.93 4.00 -9.65
C GLU A 37 6.86 4.39 -11.12
N SER A 38 7.08 5.68 -11.42
CA SER A 38 6.80 6.22 -12.74
C SER A 38 7.61 5.56 -13.86
N LYS A 39 8.80 5.06 -13.54
CA LYS A 39 9.67 4.34 -14.46
C LYS A 39 9.07 3.00 -14.94
N PHE A 40 8.22 2.38 -14.11
CA PHE A 40 7.62 1.07 -14.38
C PHE A 40 6.10 1.14 -14.57
N ASP A 41 5.51 2.32 -14.52
CA ASP A 41 4.05 2.55 -14.58
C ASP A 41 3.29 1.69 -13.56
N LYS A 42 3.81 1.63 -12.34
CA LYS A 42 3.29 0.82 -11.26
C LYS A 42 2.78 1.69 -10.12
N TYR A 43 1.57 1.40 -9.65
CA TYR A 43 0.88 2.13 -8.59
C TYR A 43 0.75 1.30 -7.33
N MET A 44 0.74 1.97 -6.17
CA MET A 44 0.47 1.35 -4.88
C MET A 44 0.00 2.40 -3.88
N THR A 45 -0.68 1.98 -2.84
CA THR A 45 -0.93 2.85 -1.69
C THR A 45 0.40 3.16 -0.99
N PRO A 46 0.62 4.41 -0.56
CA PRO A 46 1.86 4.77 0.10
C PRO A 46 1.99 4.06 1.45
N GLY A 47 3.20 3.66 1.78
CA GLY A 47 3.50 2.96 3.01
C GLY A 47 4.82 2.22 2.95
N GLY A 48 5.19 1.58 4.04
CA GLY A 48 6.45 0.85 4.15
C GLY A 48 6.63 0.13 5.48
N GLY A 49 7.84 -0.33 5.72
CA GLY A 49 8.17 -1.19 6.83
C GLY A 49 8.15 -0.52 8.20
N LEU A 50 7.62 -1.25 9.18
CA LEU A 50 7.65 -0.85 10.58
C LEU A 50 9.10 -0.80 11.10
N GLU A 51 9.46 0.29 11.75
CA GLU A 51 10.75 0.45 12.44
C GLU A 51 10.63 0.19 13.93
N ASP A 52 11.77 -0.14 14.56
CA ASP A 52 11.81 -0.39 16.01
C ASP A 52 11.37 0.86 16.79
N GLY A 53 10.50 0.64 17.79
CA GLY A 53 10.05 1.68 18.70
C GLY A 53 8.93 2.58 18.19
N GLU A 54 8.48 2.42 16.93
CA GLU A 54 7.31 3.16 16.46
C GLU A 54 6.02 2.33 16.54
N THR A 55 4.90 3.00 16.69
CA THR A 55 3.58 2.37 16.55
C THR A 55 3.23 2.17 15.07
N LEU A 56 2.24 1.32 14.78
CA LEU A 56 1.75 1.14 13.42
C LEU A 56 1.23 2.46 12.82
N ALA A 57 0.53 3.28 13.60
CA ALA A 57 0.05 4.59 13.14
C ALA A 57 1.21 5.55 12.81
N GLN A 58 2.24 5.60 13.67
CA GLN A 58 3.43 6.41 13.42
C GLN A 58 4.18 5.95 12.16
N CYS A 59 4.31 4.64 11.96
CA CYS A 59 4.88 4.07 10.74
C CYS A 59 4.12 4.53 9.49
N CYS A 60 2.80 4.42 9.52
CA CYS A 60 1.93 4.86 8.42
C CYS A 60 2.14 6.34 8.08
N GLU A 61 2.10 7.21 9.08
CA GLU A 61 2.30 8.67 8.90
C GLU A 61 3.69 9.00 8.37
N ARG A 62 4.73 8.38 8.91
CA ARG A 62 6.13 8.58 8.48
C ARG A 62 6.34 8.16 7.03
N GLU A 63 5.92 6.95 6.69
CA GLU A 63 6.11 6.41 5.34
C GLU A 63 5.38 7.23 4.27
N ILE A 64 4.13 7.63 4.54
CA ILE A 64 3.38 8.46 3.60
C ILE A 64 4.07 9.80 3.38
N LEU A 65 4.54 10.43 4.46
CA LEU A 65 5.27 11.70 4.37
C LEU A 65 6.57 11.55 3.56
N GLU A 66 7.34 10.51 3.83
CA GLU A 66 8.62 10.25 3.14
C GLU A 66 8.40 9.98 1.64
N GLU A 67 7.45 9.11 1.29
CA GLU A 67 7.22 8.73 -0.11
C GLU A 67 6.54 9.82 -0.93
N THR A 68 5.59 10.54 -0.35
CA THR A 68 4.71 11.43 -1.11
C THR A 68 4.89 12.91 -0.81
N GLY A 69 5.51 13.27 0.31
CA GLY A 69 5.54 14.63 0.80
C GLY A 69 4.23 15.11 1.41
N ILE A 70 3.23 14.24 1.51
CA ILE A 70 1.92 14.57 2.09
C ILE A 70 1.91 14.21 3.57
N GLU A 71 1.61 15.20 4.41
CA GLU A 71 1.40 14.99 5.84
C GLU A 71 -0.04 14.52 6.08
N VAL A 72 -0.19 13.43 6.81
CA VAL A 72 -1.47 12.82 7.13
C VAL A 72 -1.54 12.48 8.61
N ARG A 73 -2.77 12.27 9.09
CA ARG A 73 -3.06 11.65 10.39
C ARG A 73 -3.67 10.28 10.17
N ALA A 74 -3.07 9.23 10.70
CA ALA A 74 -3.62 7.88 10.71
C ALA A 74 -4.74 7.81 11.76
N VAL A 75 -5.98 7.71 11.29
CA VAL A 75 -7.18 7.77 12.14
C VAL A 75 -7.49 6.42 12.76
N SER A 76 -7.53 5.38 11.95
CA SER A 76 -7.84 4.02 12.41
C SER A 76 -7.29 2.97 11.47
N GLU A 77 -6.77 1.88 12.02
CA GLU A 77 -6.51 0.65 11.27
C GLU A 77 -7.85 -0.01 10.98
N TYR A 78 -8.13 -0.29 9.70
CA TYR A 78 -9.41 -0.88 9.30
C TYR A 78 -9.27 -2.28 8.71
N PHE A 79 -8.09 -2.62 8.18
CA PHE A 79 -7.87 -3.88 7.48
C PHE A 79 -6.43 -4.37 7.66
N GLU A 80 -6.26 -5.65 7.90
CA GLU A 80 -4.97 -6.33 7.90
C GLU A 80 -4.97 -7.36 6.79
N ILE A 81 -4.00 -7.29 5.89
CA ILE A 81 -3.79 -8.30 4.85
C ILE A 81 -2.48 -9.02 5.13
N GLU A 82 -2.57 -10.32 5.40
CA GLU A 82 -1.43 -11.21 5.48
C GLU A 82 -1.16 -11.80 4.11
N GLU A 83 0.07 -11.65 3.62
CA GLU A 83 0.51 -12.25 2.35
C GLU A 83 1.57 -13.31 2.62
N LEU A 84 1.36 -14.49 2.02
CA LEU A 84 2.34 -15.59 2.01
C LEU A 84 2.86 -15.76 0.58
N PHE A 85 4.16 -15.57 0.39
CA PHE A 85 4.83 -15.73 -0.90
C PHE A 85 6.29 -16.10 -0.69
N ASP A 86 6.87 -16.91 -1.58
CA ASP A 86 8.21 -17.44 -1.39
C ASP A 86 8.36 -18.03 0.03
N CYS A 87 9.35 -17.61 0.81
CA CYS A 87 9.51 -17.94 2.23
C CYS A 87 9.13 -16.79 3.17
N TRP A 88 8.32 -15.84 2.70
CA TRP A 88 7.93 -14.63 3.41
C TRP A 88 6.50 -14.67 3.91
N GLN A 89 6.29 -14.04 5.06
CA GLN A 89 4.99 -13.67 5.61
C GLN A 89 4.98 -12.15 5.82
N HIS A 90 4.17 -11.45 5.05
CA HIS A 90 4.00 -10.00 5.19
C HIS A 90 2.64 -9.68 5.81
N PHE A 91 2.65 -8.89 6.87
CA PHE A 91 1.45 -8.29 7.43
C PHE A 91 1.37 -6.84 6.97
N ASN A 92 0.35 -6.51 6.20
CA ASN A 92 0.08 -5.16 5.73
C ASN A 92 -1.07 -4.58 6.54
N HIS A 93 -0.78 -3.54 7.30
CA HIS A 93 -1.72 -2.83 8.15
C HIS A 93 -2.23 -1.60 7.41
N PHE A 94 -3.51 -1.59 7.05
CA PHE A 94 -4.12 -0.51 6.30
C PHE A 94 -4.89 0.45 7.21
N PHE A 95 -4.55 1.73 7.10
CA PHE A 95 -5.15 2.82 7.87
C PHE A 95 -6.02 3.71 7.00
N VAL A 96 -7.13 4.17 7.57
CA VAL A 96 -7.82 5.36 7.08
C VAL A 96 -7.01 6.56 7.53
N CYS A 97 -6.65 7.44 6.60
CA CYS A 97 -5.84 8.62 6.90
C CYS A 97 -6.57 9.89 6.48
N GLU A 98 -6.42 10.92 7.31
CA GLU A 98 -6.87 12.27 7.00
C GLU A 98 -5.71 13.07 6.41
N TYR A 99 -5.97 13.76 5.30
CA TYR A 99 -5.04 14.73 4.72
C TYR A 99 -4.89 15.94 5.64
N ILE A 100 -3.64 16.35 5.89
CA ILE A 100 -3.32 17.57 6.63
C ILE A 100 -2.81 18.64 5.68
N ARG A 101 -1.70 18.38 4.97
CA ARG A 101 -1.09 19.33 4.04
C ARG A 101 -0.11 18.65 3.09
N ASP A 102 0.19 19.33 1.99
CA ASP A 102 1.28 18.97 1.09
C ASP A 102 2.54 19.78 1.50
N THR A 103 3.59 19.08 1.89
CA THR A 103 4.86 19.73 2.25
C THR A 103 5.73 20.03 1.03
N GLY A 104 5.41 19.45 -0.13
CA GLY A 104 6.20 19.59 -1.35
C GLY A 104 7.57 18.93 -1.31
N CYS A 105 7.84 18.07 -0.32
CA CYS A 105 9.17 17.48 -0.10
C CYS A 105 9.07 15.99 0.21
N GLN A 106 9.60 15.17 -0.70
CA GLN A 106 9.76 13.72 -0.50
C GLN A 106 11.11 13.41 0.13
N HIS A 107 11.19 12.30 0.85
CA HIS A 107 12.44 11.74 1.42
C HIS A 107 12.59 10.30 0.98
N LEU A 108 12.96 10.11 -0.29
CA LEU A 108 13.02 8.80 -0.93
C LEU A 108 14.32 8.07 -0.60
N THR A 109 14.24 6.74 -0.49
CA THR A 109 15.39 5.84 -0.50
C THR A 109 16.06 5.86 -1.88
N GLU A 110 17.29 5.34 -1.99
CA GLU A 110 17.98 5.25 -3.28
C GLU A 110 17.21 4.39 -4.29
N GLY A 111 16.59 3.28 -3.83
CA GLY A 111 15.75 2.44 -4.69
C GLY A 111 14.51 3.15 -5.20
N GLU A 112 13.84 3.91 -4.34
CA GLU A 112 12.67 4.71 -4.71
C GLU A 112 13.01 5.84 -5.67
N LYS A 113 14.16 6.51 -5.47
CA LYS A 113 14.69 7.47 -6.45
C LYS A 113 14.99 6.83 -7.79
N ALA A 114 15.58 5.65 -7.80
CA ALA A 114 15.89 4.91 -9.02
C ALA A 114 14.61 4.50 -9.78
N ALA A 115 13.53 4.17 -9.08
CA ALA A 115 12.22 3.86 -9.65
C ALA A 115 11.40 5.12 -10.01
N ASP A 116 11.92 6.29 -9.67
CA ASP A 116 11.26 7.60 -9.87
C ASP A 116 9.87 7.65 -9.23
N TYR A 117 9.83 7.48 -7.91
CA TYR A 117 8.59 7.55 -7.12
C TYR A 117 7.96 8.93 -7.19
N LYS A 118 6.69 8.98 -7.55
CA LYS A 118 5.88 10.18 -7.58
C LYS A 118 4.59 10.00 -6.81
N ALA A 119 4.17 11.05 -6.10
CA ALA A 119 2.86 11.12 -5.51
C ALA A 119 1.84 11.48 -6.60
N VAL A 120 0.78 10.69 -6.72
CA VAL A 120 -0.29 10.95 -7.67
C VAL A 120 -1.66 10.87 -6.97
N TRP A 121 -2.59 11.71 -7.43
CA TRP A 121 -3.97 11.67 -6.99
C TRP A 121 -4.82 11.17 -8.15
N LEU A 122 -5.43 10.01 -7.99
CA LEU A 122 -6.32 9.43 -9.00
C LEU A 122 -7.75 9.37 -8.49
N PRO A 123 -8.74 9.55 -9.38
CA PRO A 123 -10.12 9.23 -9.02
C PRO A 123 -10.19 7.83 -8.42
N VAL A 124 -10.96 7.66 -7.34
CA VAL A 124 -11.04 6.37 -6.62
C VAL A 124 -11.46 5.25 -7.58
N GLU A 125 -12.41 5.50 -8.46
CA GLU A 125 -12.90 4.53 -9.44
C GLU A 125 -11.79 4.07 -10.40
N GLN A 126 -10.92 4.99 -10.81
CA GLN A 126 -9.79 4.67 -11.67
C GLN A 126 -8.77 3.79 -10.94
N ALA A 127 -8.49 4.06 -9.66
CA ALA A 127 -7.62 3.23 -8.84
C ALA A 127 -8.18 1.82 -8.68
N VAL A 128 -9.48 1.69 -8.43
CA VAL A 128 -10.17 0.38 -8.37
C VAL A 128 -10.00 -0.38 -9.70
N GLU A 129 -10.16 0.29 -10.83
CA GLU A 129 -9.98 -0.32 -12.16
C GLU A 129 -8.54 -0.79 -12.37
N ILE A 130 -7.55 0.05 -12.03
CA ILE A 130 -6.12 -0.29 -12.18
C ILE A 130 -5.78 -1.52 -11.33
N PHE A 131 -6.09 -1.51 -10.05
CA PHE A 131 -5.79 -2.64 -9.16
C PHE A 131 -6.63 -3.88 -9.48
N GLY A 132 -7.86 -3.69 -9.96
CA GLY A 132 -8.76 -4.79 -10.36
C GLY A 132 -8.24 -5.64 -11.51
N ARG A 133 -7.23 -5.16 -12.23
CA ARG A 133 -6.57 -5.91 -13.31
C ARG A 133 -5.45 -6.84 -12.83
N TYR A 134 -5.39 -7.15 -11.54
CA TYR A 134 -4.30 -7.98 -10.98
C TYR A 134 -4.16 -9.35 -11.65
N GLU A 135 -5.26 -9.96 -12.13
CA GLU A 135 -5.22 -11.24 -12.83
C GLU A 135 -4.43 -11.20 -14.14
N ASP A 136 -4.31 -10.05 -14.77
CA ASP A 136 -3.53 -9.88 -16.01
C ASP A 136 -2.04 -10.20 -15.80
N PHE A 137 -1.56 -10.11 -14.57
CA PHE A 137 -0.17 -10.38 -14.21
C PHE A 137 0.08 -11.79 -13.67
N HIS A 138 -0.97 -12.59 -13.45
CA HIS A 138 -0.87 -13.87 -12.73
C HIS A 138 0.12 -14.85 -13.36
N ALA A 139 0.14 -14.95 -14.69
CA ALA A 139 0.98 -15.90 -15.42
C ALA A 139 2.40 -15.37 -15.73
N THR A 140 2.65 -14.05 -15.63
CA THR A 140 3.88 -13.43 -16.15
C THR A 140 4.66 -12.62 -15.13
N LYS A 141 3.99 -12.00 -14.16
CA LYS A 141 4.59 -11.09 -13.16
C LYS A 141 3.96 -11.31 -11.80
N ILE A 142 4.37 -12.40 -11.13
CA ILE A 142 3.76 -12.80 -9.85
C ILE A 142 3.85 -11.72 -8.76
N GLU A 143 4.90 -10.92 -8.75
CA GLU A 143 5.06 -9.81 -7.80
C GLU A 143 4.00 -8.72 -8.03
N ASP A 144 3.76 -8.34 -9.27
CA ASP A 144 2.74 -7.34 -9.63
C ASP A 144 1.33 -7.90 -9.39
N TYR A 145 1.11 -9.18 -9.64
CA TYR A 145 -0.12 -9.87 -9.31
C TYR A 145 -0.42 -9.78 -7.81
N GLY A 146 0.53 -10.13 -6.96
CA GLY A 146 0.37 -10.09 -5.52
C GLY A 146 0.13 -8.67 -5.00
N LEU A 147 0.92 -7.71 -5.49
CA LEU A 147 0.79 -6.31 -5.11
C LEU A 147 -0.59 -5.76 -5.47
N TYR A 148 -1.00 -5.86 -6.72
CA TYR A 148 -2.26 -5.28 -7.18
C TYR A 148 -3.48 -5.97 -6.56
N ARG A 149 -3.42 -7.30 -6.34
CA ARG A 149 -4.47 -8.03 -5.62
C ARG A 149 -4.66 -7.49 -4.20
N ARG A 150 -3.57 -7.28 -3.47
CA ARG A 150 -3.59 -6.69 -2.13
C ARG A 150 -4.23 -5.29 -2.14
N GLU A 151 -3.76 -4.41 -3.03
CA GLU A 151 -4.27 -3.05 -3.14
C GLU A 151 -5.75 -3.01 -3.51
N TYR A 152 -6.17 -3.90 -4.41
CA TYR A 152 -7.57 -4.03 -4.80
C TYR A 152 -8.47 -4.37 -3.62
N TYR A 153 -8.12 -5.40 -2.85
CA TYR A 153 -8.92 -5.77 -1.68
C TYR A 153 -8.92 -4.70 -0.60
N ALA A 154 -7.79 -4.04 -0.38
CA ALA A 154 -7.70 -2.95 0.59
C ALA A 154 -8.62 -1.77 0.21
N LEU A 155 -8.60 -1.38 -1.06
CA LEU A 155 -9.43 -0.27 -1.54
C LEU A 155 -10.93 -0.62 -1.53
N LEU A 156 -11.30 -1.84 -1.94
CA LEU A 156 -12.68 -2.31 -1.85
C LEU A 156 -13.19 -2.33 -0.40
N GLU A 157 -12.39 -2.83 0.54
CA GLU A 157 -12.78 -2.84 1.95
C GLU A 157 -12.97 -1.43 2.50
N TYR A 158 -12.10 -0.49 2.09
CA TYR A 158 -12.25 0.91 2.44
C TYR A 158 -13.59 1.48 1.96
N LEU A 159 -13.95 1.20 0.71
CA LEU A 159 -15.21 1.69 0.12
C LEU A 159 -16.46 1.05 0.74
N ASN A 160 -16.34 -0.17 1.25
CA ASN A 160 -17.46 -0.88 1.88
C ASN A 160 -17.64 -0.56 3.36
N LYS A 161 -16.74 0.19 3.97
CA LYS A 161 -16.82 0.55 5.40
C LYS A 161 -18.04 1.37 5.78
N ASP A 162 -18.57 2.15 4.86
CA ASP A 162 -19.66 3.10 5.09
C ASP A 162 -21.06 2.55 4.74
N VAL A 163 -21.18 1.23 4.60
CA VAL A 163 -22.45 0.55 4.32
C VAL A 163 -23.01 -0.11 5.59
#